data_a6876ad6cd5cb05a7324975d0a5fd552
#
_entry.id   a6876ad6cd5cb05a7324975d0a5fd552
#
_cell.length_a   1.000
_cell.length_b   1.000
_cell.length_c   1.000
_cell.angle_alpha   90.00
_cell.angle_beta   90.00
_cell.angle_gamma   90.00
#
_symmetry.space_group_name_H-M   'P 1'
#
loop_
_entity.id
_entity.type
_entity.pdbx_description
1 polymer ?
#
loop_
_entity_poly.entity_id
_entity_poly.type
_entity_poly.pdbx_seq_one_letter_code
_entity_poly.pdbx_strand_id
1 'polypeptide(L)'
;MNKITTTENPEKQEAELRPPENRATAVPTWPETRPEPQPKPHHGWPSRLRSYFILTPLIWFYTIVLATISLTCSLFERDGRLQHNLARFWSWLIMKTILSPVRVTGAGKNTFDNSKPRVYAVTHASALDIPVLYINLPFQFRIIFKSELLSYPFIGWHLKRSGQVCINQQNPAASIGAVKSALRSLRKGMPLVIFPEGGRTQDGEVQPFLPGAFFLAIKAQAEIVPIALVGTFGLLPMNTYHIKCQPLEMRVGAPISTAGLTVRDTEEVSAKVKSAIEALHAAPRTT
;
A
#
# COMPACT_ATOMS: atom_id res chain seq x y z
N MET A 1 -27.51 39.86 -15.99
CA MET A 1 -27.12 38.50 -16.40
C MET A 1 -25.64 38.53 -16.79
N ASN A 2 -24.74 38.30 -15.84
CA ASN A 2 -23.30 38.19 -16.10
C ASN A 2 -22.87 36.78 -15.73
N LYS A 3 -22.59 35.95 -16.76
CA LYS A 3 -21.91 34.66 -16.61
C LYS A 3 -20.42 34.96 -16.44
N ILE A 4 -19.91 34.81 -15.22
CA ILE A 4 -18.48 34.72 -14.95
C ILE A 4 -18.09 33.24 -15.15
N THR A 5 -17.63 32.89 -16.35
CA THR A 5 -16.91 31.66 -16.65
C THR A 5 -15.46 31.92 -16.32
N THR A 6 -15.03 31.57 -15.09
CA THR A 6 -13.62 31.45 -14.75
C THR A 6 -13.09 30.16 -15.35
N THR A 7 -12.55 30.27 -16.57
CA THR A 7 -11.66 29.24 -17.14
C THR A 7 -10.33 29.30 -16.40
N GLU A 8 -10.16 28.45 -15.38
CA GLU A 8 -8.86 28.25 -14.77
C GLU A 8 -7.88 27.74 -15.83
N ASN A 9 -6.76 28.43 -15.97
CA ASN A 9 -5.69 28.13 -16.93
C ASN A 9 -5.14 26.72 -16.67
N PRO A 10 -5.21 25.81 -17.67
CA PRO A 10 -4.74 24.42 -17.52
C PRO A 10 -3.25 24.31 -17.14
N GLU A 11 -2.40 25.28 -17.54
CA GLU A 11 -0.98 25.33 -17.15
C GLU A 11 -0.77 25.61 -15.67
N LYS A 12 -1.63 26.44 -15.04
CA LYS A 12 -1.58 26.65 -13.59
C LYS A 12 -1.99 25.39 -12.82
N GLN A 13 -2.98 24.64 -13.31
CA GLN A 13 -3.36 23.35 -12.72
C GLN A 13 -2.26 22.30 -12.86
N GLU A 14 -1.52 22.30 -13.95
CA GLU A 14 -0.37 21.41 -14.12
C GLU A 14 0.80 21.79 -13.21
N ALA A 15 1.08 23.07 -13.05
CA ALA A 15 2.13 23.55 -12.14
C ALA A 15 1.82 23.25 -10.66
N GLU A 16 0.55 23.34 -10.24
CA GLU A 16 0.12 23.00 -8.88
C GLU A 16 0.09 21.50 -8.57
N LEU A 17 0.07 20.66 -9.59
CA LEU A 17 0.07 19.20 -9.45
C LEU A 17 1.45 18.58 -9.56
N ARG A 18 2.48 19.36 -9.89
CA ARG A 18 3.86 18.89 -9.79
C ARG A 18 4.23 18.76 -8.31
N PRO A 19 4.78 17.61 -7.88
CA PRO A 19 5.44 17.54 -6.59
C PRO A 19 6.51 18.64 -6.54
N PRO A 20 6.78 19.23 -5.36
CA PRO A 20 7.75 20.32 -5.27
C PRO A 20 9.05 19.93 -5.96
N GLU A 21 9.41 20.66 -7.01
CA GLU A 21 10.71 20.54 -7.62
C GLU A 21 11.74 21.00 -6.58
N ASN A 22 12.36 20.01 -6.00
CA ASN A 22 13.73 20.05 -5.53
C ASN A 22 14.20 21.22 -4.66
N ARG A 23 14.22 20.99 -3.35
CA ARG A 23 15.45 21.34 -2.64
C ARG A 23 16.31 20.09 -2.64
N ALA A 24 17.38 20.18 -3.43
CA ALA A 24 18.49 19.24 -3.52
C ALA A 24 18.05 17.78 -3.81
N THR A 25 18.48 17.32 -4.96
CA THR A 25 18.79 15.96 -5.35
C THR A 25 19.78 15.28 -4.40
N ALA A 26 19.50 15.27 -3.13
CA ALA A 26 19.98 14.23 -2.28
C ALA A 26 18.92 13.11 -2.40
N VAL A 27 19.09 12.18 -3.34
CA VAL A 27 18.68 10.81 -3.12
C VAL A 27 19.03 10.55 -1.66
N PRO A 28 18.07 10.16 -0.79
CA PRO A 28 18.40 9.83 0.58
C PRO A 28 19.54 8.82 0.48
N THR A 29 20.75 9.26 0.80
CA THR A 29 21.89 8.36 0.90
C THR A 29 21.52 7.48 2.08
N TRP A 30 21.20 6.25 1.80
CA TRP A 30 21.02 5.22 2.82
C TRP A 30 22.27 5.30 3.68
N PRO A 31 22.16 5.37 5.02
CA PRO A 31 23.33 5.32 5.87
C PRO A 31 24.16 4.11 5.44
N GLU A 32 25.41 4.33 5.08
CA GLU A 32 26.33 3.28 4.57
C GLU A 32 26.55 2.15 5.58
N THR A 33 26.20 2.39 6.84
CA THR A 33 26.14 1.35 7.88
C THR A 33 24.78 0.67 7.85
N ARG A 34 24.63 -0.34 6.97
CA ARG A 34 23.55 -1.30 7.10
C ARG A 34 23.67 -1.97 8.46
N PRO A 35 22.61 -1.99 9.30
CA PRO A 35 22.62 -2.84 10.49
C PRO A 35 22.93 -4.25 10.04
N GLU A 36 23.82 -4.94 10.78
CA GLU A 36 24.13 -6.34 10.49
C GLU A 36 22.82 -7.15 10.38
N PRO A 37 22.68 -7.97 9.32
CA PRO A 37 21.47 -8.76 9.15
C PRO A 37 21.30 -9.64 10.37
N GLN A 38 20.18 -9.48 11.07
CA GLN A 38 19.80 -10.32 12.20
C GLN A 38 20.01 -11.80 11.85
N PRO A 39 20.60 -12.61 12.73
CA PRO A 39 20.89 -14.01 12.46
C PRO A 39 19.59 -14.71 12.01
N LYS A 40 19.60 -15.22 10.78
CA LYS A 40 18.44 -15.90 10.19
C LYS A 40 18.11 -17.09 11.09
N PRO A 41 16.94 -17.18 11.69
CA PRO A 41 16.57 -18.31 12.53
C PRO A 41 16.72 -19.60 11.71
N HIS A 42 17.46 -20.56 12.26
CA HIS A 42 17.70 -21.87 11.64
C HIS A 42 16.38 -22.65 11.57
N HIS A 43 15.69 -22.55 10.43
CA HIS A 43 14.49 -23.35 10.18
C HIS A 43 14.87 -24.66 9.53
N GLY A 44 14.30 -25.76 10.05
CA GLY A 44 14.54 -27.09 9.56
C GLY A 44 14.24 -27.22 8.05
N TRP A 45 15.00 -28.03 7.37
CA TRP A 45 14.84 -28.35 5.96
C TRP A 45 13.39 -28.72 5.52
N PRO A 46 12.55 -29.39 6.36
CA PRO A 46 11.18 -29.73 5.97
C PRO A 46 10.29 -28.48 5.71
N SER A 47 10.48 -27.43 6.51
CA SER A 47 9.75 -26.16 6.33
C SER A 47 10.10 -25.47 5.00
N ARG A 48 11.37 -25.55 4.59
CA ARG A 48 11.81 -25.03 3.30
C ARG A 48 11.24 -25.83 2.14
N LEU A 49 11.31 -27.18 2.22
CA LEU A 49 10.72 -28.05 1.19
C LEU A 49 9.22 -27.78 1.00
N ARG A 50 8.46 -27.70 2.09
CA ARG A 50 7.04 -27.33 2.04
C ARG A 50 6.84 -26.00 1.32
N SER A 51 7.62 -24.97 1.64
CA SER A 51 7.48 -23.65 1.03
C SER A 51 7.78 -23.66 -0.47
N TYR A 52 8.89 -24.29 -0.87
CA TYR A 52 9.31 -24.28 -2.27
C TYR A 52 8.48 -25.20 -3.17
N PHE A 53 8.07 -26.38 -2.67
CA PHE A 53 7.43 -27.40 -3.51
C PHE A 53 5.91 -27.42 -3.38
N ILE A 54 5.34 -26.86 -2.31
CA ILE A 54 3.89 -26.87 -2.10
C ILE A 54 3.33 -25.45 -2.08
N LEU A 55 3.77 -24.61 -1.13
CA LEU A 55 3.11 -23.31 -0.91
C LEU A 55 3.36 -22.35 -2.08
N THR A 56 4.60 -22.21 -2.52
CA THR A 56 4.95 -21.27 -3.60
C THR A 56 4.30 -21.66 -4.94
N PRO A 57 4.38 -22.93 -5.43
CA PRO A 57 3.68 -23.34 -6.64
C PRO A 57 2.17 -23.16 -6.55
N LEU A 58 1.55 -23.46 -5.40
CA LEU A 58 0.12 -23.33 -5.21
C LEU A 58 -0.32 -21.86 -5.22
N ILE A 59 0.44 -20.96 -4.60
CA ILE A 59 0.19 -19.51 -4.63
C ILE A 59 0.31 -18.99 -6.06
N TRP A 60 1.32 -19.41 -6.81
CA TRP A 60 1.45 -19.02 -8.21
C TRP A 60 0.31 -19.55 -9.08
N PHE A 61 -0.13 -20.79 -8.84
CA PHE A 61 -1.30 -21.35 -9.51
C PHE A 61 -2.56 -20.49 -9.27
N TYR A 62 -2.86 -20.15 -8.02
CA TYR A 62 -3.98 -19.24 -7.69
C TYR A 62 -3.82 -17.90 -8.39
N THR A 63 -2.60 -17.35 -8.39
CA THR A 63 -2.32 -16.04 -9.00
C THR A 63 -2.59 -16.07 -10.51
N ILE A 64 -2.09 -17.07 -11.21
CA ILE A 64 -2.29 -17.20 -12.67
C ILE A 64 -3.78 -17.37 -13.00
N VAL A 65 -4.45 -18.31 -12.34
CA VAL A 65 -5.86 -18.60 -12.61
C VAL A 65 -6.75 -17.38 -12.34
N LEU A 66 -6.65 -16.80 -11.14
CA LEU A 66 -7.51 -15.69 -10.75
C LEU A 66 -7.16 -14.38 -11.46
N ALA A 67 -5.89 -14.14 -11.79
CA ALA A 67 -5.53 -13.00 -12.63
C ALA A 67 -6.07 -13.14 -14.05
N THR A 68 -6.05 -14.33 -14.63
CA THR A 68 -6.64 -14.60 -15.95
C THR A 68 -8.16 -14.35 -15.93
N ILE A 69 -8.87 -14.87 -14.92
CA ILE A 69 -10.30 -14.61 -14.73
C ILE A 69 -10.55 -13.11 -14.56
N SER A 70 -9.75 -12.44 -13.74
CA SER A 70 -9.86 -10.99 -13.51
C SER A 70 -9.65 -10.17 -14.78
N LEU A 71 -8.70 -10.55 -15.63
CA LEU A 71 -8.46 -9.92 -16.93
C LEU A 71 -9.67 -10.08 -17.85
N THR A 72 -10.23 -11.28 -17.94
CA THR A 72 -11.44 -11.54 -18.72
C THR A 72 -12.61 -10.69 -18.21
N CYS A 73 -12.85 -10.68 -16.89
CA CYS A 73 -13.91 -9.89 -16.27
C CYS A 73 -13.71 -8.37 -16.51
N SER A 74 -12.46 -7.90 -16.60
CA SER A 74 -12.15 -6.48 -16.85
C SER A 74 -12.61 -5.98 -18.23
N LEU A 75 -13.00 -6.85 -19.13
CA LEU A 75 -13.57 -6.48 -20.42
C LEU A 75 -15.03 -6.01 -20.27
N PHE A 76 -15.72 -6.48 -19.24
CA PHE A 76 -17.15 -6.25 -19.01
C PHE A 76 -17.41 -5.22 -17.90
N GLU A 77 -16.47 -5.04 -16.96
CA GLU A 77 -16.63 -4.14 -15.82
C GLU A 77 -15.46 -3.16 -15.73
N ARG A 78 -15.79 -1.87 -15.59
CA ARG A 78 -14.81 -0.77 -15.55
C ARG A 78 -14.57 -0.20 -14.15
N ASP A 79 -15.46 -0.47 -13.19
CA ASP A 79 -15.37 0.11 -11.82
C ASP A 79 -14.34 -0.61 -10.95
N GLY A 80 -13.87 -1.79 -11.37
CA GLY A 80 -12.89 -2.59 -10.67
C GLY A 80 -13.42 -3.28 -9.41
N ARG A 81 -14.75 -3.37 -9.21
CA ARG A 81 -15.35 -4.06 -8.06
C ARG A 81 -15.14 -5.56 -8.13
N LEU A 82 -15.37 -6.13 -9.31
CA LEU A 82 -15.18 -7.56 -9.53
C LEU A 82 -13.72 -7.95 -9.38
N GLN A 83 -12.79 -7.14 -9.95
CA GLN A 83 -11.36 -7.34 -9.79
C GLN A 83 -10.93 -7.26 -8.32
N HIS A 84 -11.52 -6.32 -7.56
CA HIS A 84 -11.27 -6.22 -6.12
C HIS A 84 -11.77 -7.45 -5.36
N ASN A 85 -12.96 -7.94 -5.67
CA ASN A 85 -13.51 -9.15 -5.04
C ASN A 85 -12.71 -10.40 -5.39
N LEU A 86 -12.23 -10.52 -6.63
CA LEU A 86 -11.32 -11.60 -7.04
C LEU A 86 -9.98 -11.54 -6.31
N ALA A 87 -9.41 -10.32 -6.16
CA ALA A 87 -8.19 -10.11 -5.37
C ALA A 87 -8.41 -10.45 -3.88
N ARG A 88 -9.61 -10.17 -3.35
CA ARG A 88 -10.01 -10.54 -1.98
C ARG A 88 -10.12 -12.06 -1.81
N PHE A 89 -10.73 -12.75 -2.78
CA PHE A 89 -10.82 -14.21 -2.80
C PHE A 89 -9.43 -14.85 -2.95
N TRP A 90 -8.59 -14.33 -3.85
CA TRP A 90 -7.19 -14.73 -4.00
C TRP A 90 -6.41 -14.59 -2.68
N SER A 91 -6.57 -13.46 -2.00
CA SER A 91 -5.93 -13.20 -0.71
C SER A 91 -6.41 -14.18 0.37
N TRP A 92 -7.70 -14.48 0.40
CA TRP A 92 -8.28 -15.47 1.31
C TRP A 92 -7.69 -16.86 1.08
N LEU A 93 -7.60 -17.31 -0.20
CA LEU A 93 -6.97 -18.58 -0.54
C LEU A 93 -5.52 -18.65 -0.04
N ILE A 94 -4.72 -17.61 -0.28
CA ILE A 94 -3.34 -17.55 0.18
C ILE A 94 -3.27 -17.66 1.70
N MET A 95 -3.99 -16.82 2.43
CA MET A 95 -3.92 -16.79 3.90
C MET A 95 -4.41 -18.11 4.53
N LYS A 96 -5.41 -18.77 3.91
CA LYS A 96 -5.85 -20.10 4.31
C LYS A 96 -4.80 -21.16 4.03
N THR A 97 -4.13 -21.11 2.89
CA THR A 97 -3.09 -22.06 2.49
C THR A 97 -1.87 -21.98 3.42
N ILE A 98 -1.45 -20.79 3.82
CA ILE A 98 -0.30 -20.59 4.71
C ILE A 98 -0.65 -20.71 6.20
N LEU A 99 -1.93 -20.84 6.55
CA LEU A 99 -2.43 -21.02 7.92
C LEU A 99 -1.95 -19.94 8.91
N SER A 100 -1.89 -18.70 8.44
CA SER A 100 -1.48 -17.55 9.26
C SER A 100 -2.68 -16.69 9.62
N PRO A 101 -3.22 -16.82 10.85
CA PRO A 101 -4.34 -16.01 11.31
C PRO A 101 -3.94 -14.54 11.47
N VAL A 102 -4.86 -13.64 11.16
CA VAL A 102 -4.68 -12.20 11.32
C VAL A 102 -5.64 -11.67 12.38
N ARG A 103 -5.10 -11.01 13.40
CA ARG A 103 -5.89 -10.30 14.41
C ARG A 103 -5.91 -8.81 14.06
N VAL A 104 -7.09 -8.20 14.01
CA VAL A 104 -7.24 -6.76 13.81
C VAL A 104 -7.45 -6.09 15.16
N THR A 105 -6.65 -5.08 15.49
CA THR A 105 -6.72 -4.34 16.76
C THR A 105 -6.74 -2.83 16.50
N GLY A 106 -7.22 -2.04 17.46
CA GLY A 106 -7.24 -0.58 17.42
C GLY A 106 -8.32 0.02 16.52
N ALA A 107 -9.05 -0.78 15.73
CA ALA A 107 -10.12 -0.30 14.87
C ALA A 107 -11.38 0.06 15.72
N GLY A 108 -11.65 1.34 15.88
CA GLY A 108 -12.91 1.84 16.41
C GLY A 108 -14.02 1.85 15.36
N LYS A 109 -15.28 2.08 15.80
CA LYS A 109 -16.46 2.11 14.92
C LYS A 109 -16.31 3.03 13.70
N ASN A 110 -15.57 4.14 13.84
CA ASN A 110 -15.40 5.16 12.80
C ASN A 110 -14.11 4.98 11.95
N THR A 111 -13.26 4.03 12.28
CA THR A 111 -11.96 3.86 11.60
C THR A 111 -12.11 3.39 10.16
N PHE A 112 -13.17 2.66 9.87
CA PHE A 112 -13.49 2.15 8.52
C PHE A 112 -14.72 2.83 7.90
N ASP A 113 -15.12 3.98 8.45
CA ASP A 113 -16.17 4.81 7.86
C ASP A 113 -15.64 5.53 6.61
N ASN A 114 -16.23 5.24 5.46
CA ASN A 114 -15.87 5.84 4.17
C ASN A 114 -16.76 7.04 3.78
N SER A 115 -17.47 7.64 4.74
CA SER A 115 -18.22 8.89 4.51
C SER A 115 -17.32 10.06 4.12
N LYS A 116 -16.02 9.98 4.48
CA LYS A 116 -14.97 10.95 4.15
C LYS A 116 -13.86 10.33 3.32
N PRO A 117 -13.16 11.11 2.48
CA PRO A 117 -11.95 10.64 1.80
C PRO A 117 -10.90 10.16 2.80
N ARG A 118 -10.34 8.97 2.58
CA ARG A 118 -9.32 8.38 3.47
C ARG A 118 -8.14 7.80 2.73
N VAL A 119 -6.97 7.97 3.32
CA VAL A 119 -5.71 7.36 2.90
C VAL A 119 -5.22 6.47 4.04
N TYR A 120 -5.05 5.20 3.78
CA TYR A 120 -4.51 4.22 4.72
C TYR A 120 -3.01 4.11 4.49
N ALA A 121 -2.22 4.58 5.46
CA ALA A 121 -0.76 4.51 5.43
C ALA A 121 -0.31 3.26 6.18
N VAL A 122 0.34 2.33 5.48
CA VAL A 122 0.61 0.97 5.97
C VAL A 122 2.11 0.67 5.92
N THR A 123 2.65 -0.01 6.93
CA THR A 123 4.01 -0.57 6.89
C THR A 123 4.16 -1.60 5.77
N HIS A 124 5.35 -1.72 5.18
CA HIS A 124 5.58 -2.64 4.08
C HIS A 124 6.80 -3.54 4.33
N ALA A 125 6.54 -4.75 4.84
CA ALA A 125 7.58 -5.69 5.21
C ALA A 125 7.57 -6.99 4.37
N SER A 126 6.46 -7.26 3.69
CA SER A 126 6.28 -8.53 2.96
C SER A 126 5.40 -8.37 1.72
N ALA A 127 5.57 -9.25 0.74
CA ALA A 127 4.59 -9.37 -0.36
C ALA A 127 3.21 -9.82 0.15
N LEU A 128 3.15 -10.43 1.32
CA LEU A 128 1.92 -10.91 1.95
C LEU A 128 1.16 -9.82 2.73
N ASP A 129 1.70 -8.59 2.81
CA ASP A 129 0.96 -7.42 3.31
C ASP A 129 -0.30 -7.16 2.47
N ILE A 130 -0.20 -7.36 1.15
CA ILE A 130 -1.32 -7.17 0.22
C ILE A 130 -2.49 -8.11 0.53
N PRO A 131 -2.31 -9.44 0.64
CA PRO A 131 -3.36 -10.36 1.10
C PRO A 131 -3.97 -9.98 2.45
N VAL A 132 -3.14 -9.57 3.43
CA VAL A 132 -3.63 -9.15 4.75
C VAL A 132 -4.59 -7.97 4.62
N LEU A 133 -4.26 -6.97 3.82
CA LEU A 133 -5.11 -5.80 3.60
C LEU A 133 -6.41 -6.15 2.90
N TYR A 134 -6.36 -6.95 1.82
CA TYR A 134 -7.56 -7.32 1.07
C TYR A 134 -8.60 -8.07 1.90
N ILE A 135 -8.19 -8.92 2.85
CA ILE A 135 -9.13 -9.66 3.68
C ILE A 135 -9.66 -8.87 4.88
N ASN A 136 -8.89 -7.90 5.40
CA ASN A 136 -9.22 -7.21 6.65
C ASN A 136 -9.80 -5.79 6.46
N LEU A 137 -9.60 -5.15 5.31
CA LEU A 137 -10.28 -3.90 4.99
C LEU A 137 -11.67 -4.19 4.40
N PRO A 138 -12.78 -3.70 5.02
CA PRO A 138 -14.14 -4.13 4.65
C PRO A 138 -14.71 -3.44 3.41
N PHE A 139 -13.91 -2.64 2.69
CA PHE A 139 -14.34 -1.82 1.56
C PHE A 139 -13.44 -2.00 0.35
N GLN A 140 -13.88 -1.53 -0.81
CA GLN A 140 -13.06 -1.41 -2.01
C GLN A 140 -12.06 -0.26 -1.84
N PHE A 141 -10.80 -0.46 -2.22
CA PHE A 141 -9.73 0.55 -2.16
C PHE A 141 -8.84 0.46 -3.40
N ARG A 142 -8.01 1.47 -3.58
CA ARG A 142 -6.94 1.49 -4.58
C ARG A 142 -5.59 1.48 -3.87
N ILE A 143 -4.63 0.76 -4.43
CA ILE A 143 -3.26 0.71 -3.92
C ILE A 143 -2.37 1.55 -4.85
N ILE A 144 -1.49 2.35 -4.25
CA ILE A 144 -0.42 2.99 -4.99
C ILE A 144 0.73 1.99 -5.11
N PHE A 145 1.18 1.74 -6.33
CA PHE A 145 2.24 0.77 -6.61
C PHE A 145 3.28 1.32 -7.59
N LYS A 146 4.46 0.73 -7.58
CA LYS A 146 5.59 1.09 -8.45
C LYS A 146 5.41 0.57 -9.87
N SER A 147 5.81 1.36 -10.87
CA SER A 147 5.73 1.01 -12.30
C SER A 147 6.45 -0.29 -12.65
N GLU A 148 7.48 -0.66 -11.91
CA GLU A 148 8.25 -1.89 -12.13
C GLU A 148 7.39 -3.16 -11.97
N LEU A 149 6.30 -3.09 -11.17
CA LEU A 149 5.38 -4.22 -11.02
C LEU A 149 4.58 -4.52 -12.30
N LEU A 150 4.51 -3.58 -13.24
CA LEU A 150 3.85 -3.80 -14.53
C LEU A 150 4.60 -4.80 -15.43
N SER A 151 5.89 -5.03 -15.20
CA SER A 151 6.70 -6.00 -15.93
C SER A 151 6.40 -7.46 -15.56
N TYR A 152 5.77 -7.70 -14.40
CA TYR A 152 5.41 -9.05 -14.00
C TYR A 152 4.16 -9.53 -14.74
N PRO A 153 4.23 -10.63 -15.50
CA PRO A 153 3.05 -11.17 -16.19
C PRO A 153 1.94 -11.52 -15.18
N PHE A 154 0.71 -11.50 -15.63
CA PHE A 154 -0.52 -11.71 -14.86
C PHE A 154 -0.74 -10.63 -13.77
N ILE A 155 0.19 -10.41 -12.85
CA ILE A 155 0.10 -9.41 -11.80
C ILE A 155 0.07 -8.01 -12.41
N GLY A 156 1.02 -7.67 -13.26
CA GLY A 156 1.11 -6.35 -13.91
C GLY A 156 -0.11 -6.06 -14.79
N TRP A 157 -0.58 -7.06 -15.53
CA TRP A 157 -1.78 -6.94 -16.36
C TRP A 157 -3.04 -6.69 -15.51
N HIS A 158 -3.18 -7.43 -14.40
CA HIS A 158 -4.26 -7.22 -13.45
C HIS A 158 -4.19 -5.81 -12.84
N LEU A 159 -3.04 -5.37 -12.35
CA LEU A 159 -2.84 -4.04 -11.75
C LEU A 159 -3.22 -2.92 -12.73
N LYS A 160 -2.81 -3.05 -14.00
CA LYS A 160 -3.13 -2.07 -15.05
C LYS A 160 -4.63 -1.94 -15.30
N ARG A 161 -5.38 -3.05 -15.18
CA ARG A 161 -6.83 -3.10 -15.49
C ARG A 161 -7.72 -2.89 -14.28
N SER A 162 -7.25 -3.18 -13.08
CA SER A 162 -8.05 -3.12 -11.84
C SER A 162 -8.18 -1.70 -11.25
N GLY A 163 -7.67 -0.67 -11.96
CA GLY A 163 -7.77 0.73 -11.54
C GLY A 163 -6.85 1.10 -10.38
N GLN A 164 -5.82 0.31 -10.11
CA GLN A 164 -4.78 0.65 -9.15
C GLN A 164 -3.95 1.85 -9.64
N VAL A 165 -3.27 2.53 -8.73
CA VAL A 165 -2.54 3.77 -9.02
C VAL A 165 -1.06 3.47 -9.25
N CYS A 166 -0.63 3.55 -10.51
CA CYS A 166 0.76 3.34 -10.89
C CYS A 166 1.58 4.62 -10.72
N ILE A 167 2.67 4.56 -9.96
CA ILE A 167 3.62 5.66 -9.78
C ILE A 167 4.99 5.24 -10.28
N ASN A 168 5.58 6.10 -11.13
CA ASN A 168 6.98 5.98 -11.52
C ASN A 168 7.81 6.91 -10.62
N GLN A 169 8.59 6.33 -9.72
CA GLN A 169 9.42 7.08 -8.77
C GLN A 169 10.62 7.75 -9.45
N GLN A 170 11.11 7.18 -10.56
CA GLN A 170 12.25 7.71 -11.31
C GLN A 170 11.84 8.84 -12.28
N ASN A 171 10.58 8.84 -12.72
CA ASN A 171 10.01 9.88 -13.57
C ASN A 171 8.63 10.31 -13.05
N PRO A 172 8.59 11.23 -12.07
CA PRO A 172 7.33 11.72 -11.50
C PRO A 172 6.38 12.33 -12.53
N ALA A 173 6.91 12.97 -13.58
CA ALA A 173 6.10 13.56 -14.66
C ALA A 173 5.24 12.50 -15.38
N ALA A 174 5.75 11.28 -15.57
CA ALA A 174 4.98 10.17 -16.14
C ALA A 174 3.81 9.73 -15.25
N SER A 175 3.80 10.11 -13.98
CA SER A 175 2.77 9.73 -13.00
C SER A 175 1.64 10.77 -12.87
N ILE A 176 1.75 11.95 -13.48
CA ILE A 176 0.78 13.06 -13.32
C ILE A 176 -0.65 12.60 -13.62
N GLY A 177 -0.86 11.86 -14.70
CA GLY A 177 -2.18 11.33 -15.06
C GLY A 177 -2.76 10.38 -14.01
N ALA A 178 -1.93 9.50 -13.46
CA ALA A 178 -2.31 8.57 -12.39
C ALA A 178 -2.63 9.31 -11.09
N VAL A 179 -1.83 10.32 -10.73
CA VAL A 179 -2.05 11.19 -9.57
C VAL A 179 -3.37 11.97 -9.70
N LYS A 180 -3.64 12.59 -10.86
CA LYS A 180 -4.91 13.27 -11.14
C LYS A 180 -6.12 12.32 -11.02
N SER A 181 -5.98 11.09 -11.53
CA SER A 181 -7.03 10.06 -11.43
C SER A 181 -7.26 9.59 -9.99
N ALA A 182 -6.18 9.34 -9.24
CA ALA A 182 -6.23 8.97 -7.84
C ALA A 182 -6.90 10.04 -6.98
N LEU A 183 -6.55 11.31 -7.20
CA LEU A 183 -7.14 12.45 -6.49
C LEU A 183 -8.66 12.55 -6.75
N ARG A 184 -9.09 12.39 -8.01
CA ARG A 184 -10.53 12.36 -8.34
C ARG A 184 -11.25 11.19 -7.67
N SER A 185 -10.64 10.01 -7.66
CA SER A 185 -11.21 8.81 -7.02
C SER A 185 -11.33 8.98 -5.51
N LEU A 186 -10.29 9.51 -4.87
CA LEU A 186 -10.25 9.77 -3.44
C LEU A 186 -11.34 10.77 -3.01
N ARG A 187 -11.50 11.88 -3.77
CA ARG A 187 -12.56 12.87 -3.53
C ARG A 187 -13.98 12.32 -3.71
N LYS A 188 -14.15 11.25 -4.49
CA LYS A 188 -15.42 10.52 -4.64
C LYS A 188 -15.62 9.43 -3.57
N GLY A 189 -14.78 9.38 -2.54
CA GLY A 189 -14.89 8.42 -1.45
C GLY A 189 -14.20 7.08 -1.70
N MET A 190 -13.41 6.91 -2.79
CA MET A 190 -12.62 5.70 -3.01
C MET A 190 -11.35 5.77 -2.15
N PRO A 191 -11.21 4.93 -1.11
CA PRO A 191 -10.04 4.94 -0.25
C PRO A 191 -8.75 4.58 -1.01
N LEU A 192 -7.63 5.18 -0.59
CA LEU A 192 -6.31 4.81 -1.06
C LEU A 192 -5.52 4.11 0.03
N VAL A 193 -4.78 3.08 -0.35
CA VAL A 193 -3.76 2.43 0.46
C VAL A 193 -2.40 2.83 -0.09
N ILE A 194 -1.54 3.32 0.78
CA ILE A 194 -0.16 3.70 0.45
C ILE A 194 0.81 2.99 1.37
N PHE A 195 1.97 2.68 0.83
CA PHE A 195 3.14 2.24 1.58
C PHE A 195 4.14 3.39 1.59
N PRO A 196 4.15 4.24 2.63
CA PRO A 196 4.93 5.49 2.62
C PRO A 196 6.43 5.26 2.55
N GLU A 197 6.91 4.08 2.94
CA GLU A 197 8.30 3.64 2.82
C GLU A 197 8.75 3.50 1.36
N GLY A 198 7.81 3.38 0.42
CA GLY A 198 8.10 3.24 -1.01
C GLY A 198 8.73 1.91 -1.42
N GLY A 199 8.87 0.96 -0.51
CA GLY A 199 9.38 -0.39 -0.76
C GLY A 199 9.29 -1.24 0.48
N ARG A 200 9.56 -2.55 0.35
CA ARG A 200 9.57 -3.48 1.48
C ARG A 200 10.85 -3.31 2.30
N THR A 201 10.72 -3.38 3.62
CA THR A 201 11.87 -3.36 4.53
C THR A 201 12.75 -4.61 4.37
N GLN A 202 14.05 -4.47 4.64
CA GLN A 202 15.02 -5.56 4.60
C GLN A 202 15.26 -6.19 5.98
N ASP A 203 14.95 -5.47 7.04
CA ASP A 203 15.23 -5.80 8.44
C ASP A 203 13.97 -6.01 9.30
N GLY A 204 12.79 -5.64 8.80
CA GLY A 204 11.53 -5.70 9.51
C GLY A 204 11.16 -4.43 10.25
N GLU A 205 12.05 -3.45 10.29
CA GLU A 205 11.82 -2.15 10.94
C GLU A 205 11.11 -1.16 10.01
N VAL A 206 10.45 -0.17 10.60
CA VAL A 206 9.77 0.90 9.85
C VAL A 206 10.82 1.81 9.21
N GLN A 207 10.82 1.85 7.89
CA GLN A 207 11.78 2.62 7.12
C GLN A 207 11.41 4.12 7.03
N PRO A 208 12.34 5.00 6.64
CA PRO A 208 12.04 6.39 6.35
C PRO A 208 10.94 6.53 5.29
N PHE A 209 10.05 7.50 5.47
CA PHE A 209 8.95 7.73 4.55
C PHE A 209 9.38 8.63 3.39
N LEU A 210 8.85 8.34 2.21
CA LEU A 210 9.06 9.16 1.02
C LEU A 210 8.40 10.53 1.20
N PRO A 211 9.08 11.64 0.86
CA PRO A 211 8.55 13.00 1.07
C PRO A 211 7.20 13.25 0.42
N GLY A 212 6.93 12.62 -0.74
CA GLY A 212 5.68 12.78 -1.49
C GLY A 212 4.56 11.82 -1.07
N ALA A 213 4.76 10.95 -0.07
CA ALA A 213 3.81 9.89 0.27
C ALA A 213 2.41 10.41 0.60
N PHE A 214 2.32 11.57 1.26
CA PHE A 214 1.06 12.15 1.74
C PHE A 214 0.50 13.28 0.87
N PHE A 215 1.15 13.59 -0.25
CA PHE A 215 0.70 14.63 -1.18
C PHE A 215 -0.78 14.48 -1.58
N LEU A 216 -1.22 13.26 -1.92
CA LEU A 216 -2.60 13.00 -2.32
C LEU A 216 -3.57 13.21 -1.15
N ALA A 217 -3.20 12.81 0.07
CA ALA A 217 -4.02 13.00 1.26
C ALA A 217 -4.24 14.50 1.53
N ILE A 218 -3.17 15.30 1.52
CA ILE A 218 -3.22 16.74 1.75
C ILE A 218 -4.02 17.44 0.65
N LYS A 219 -3.76 17.16 -0.64
CA LYS A 219 -4.50 17.76 -1.76
C LYS A 219 -5.99 17.39 -1.79
N ALA A 220 -6.36 16.23 -1.25
CA ALA A 220 -7.76 15.81 -1.12
C ALA A 220 -8.40 16.26 0.20
N GLN A 221 -7.64 16.82 1.15
CA GLN A 221 -8.06 17.07 2.53
C GLN A 221 -8.58 15.78 3.20
N ALA A 222 -7.93 14.65 2.90
CA ALA A 222 -8.33 13.33 3.33
C ALA A 222 -7.71 12.96 4.67
N GLU A 223 -8.46 12.29 5.53
CA GLU A 223 -7.92 11.74 6.76
C GLU A 223 -6.89 10.64 6.44
N ILE A 224 -5.79 10.59 7.20
CA ILE A 224 -4.78 9.54 7.09
C ILE A 224 -4.96 8.57 8.25
N VAL A 225 -5.17 7.29 7.95
CA VAL A 225 -5.29 6.23 8.95
C VAL A 225 -3.98 5.43 8.97
N PRO A 226 -3.17 5.53 10.05
CA PRO A 226 -1.95 4.76 10.18
C PRO A 226 -2.25 3.30 10.50
N ILE A 227 -1.56 2.37 9.83
CA ILE A 227 -1.69 0.92 10.04
C ILE A 227 -0.30 0.31 10.17
N ALA A 228 -0.07 -0.48 11.22
CA ALA A 228 1.10 -1.33 11.34
C ALA A 228 0.71 -2.80 11.12
N LEU A 229 1.41 -3.47 10.18
CA LEU A 229 1.33 -4.92 9.99
C LEU A 229 2.47 -5.59 10.74
N VAL A 230 2.15 -6.34 11.77
CA VAL A 230 3.13 -7.00 12.63
C VAL A 230 3.19 -8.48 12.33
N GLY A 231 4.42 -8.99 12.13
CA GLY A 231 4.69 -10.39 11.84
C GLY A 231 4.84 -10.73 10.36
N THR A 232 4.45 -9.86 9.43
CA THR A 232 4.52 -10.15 7.99
C THR A 232 5.95 -10.31 7.48
N PHE A 233 6.93 -9.59 8.04
CA PHE A 233 8.35 -9.78 7.75
C PHE A 233 8.81 -11.20 8.08
N GLY A 234 8.50 -11.70 9.26
CA GLY A 234 8.84 -13.06 9.66
C GLY A 234 8.10 -14.14 8.86
N LEU A 235 6.88 -13.82 8.35
CA LEU A 235 6.08 -14.73 7.53
C LEU A 235 6.74 -15.00 6.17
N LEU A 236 7.15 -13.95 5.46
CA LEU A 236 7.85 -14.02 4.18
C LEU A 236 8.79 -12.82 4.02
N PRO A 237 10.06 -12.94 4.46
CA PRO A 237 11.06 -11.90 4.28
C PRO A 237 11.30 -11.58 2.81
N MET A 238 11.72 -10.34 2.53
CA MET A 238 12.06 -9.92 1.17
C MET A 238 13.15 -10.83 0.56
N ASN A 239 13.06 -11.07 -0.75
CA ASN A 239 14.01 -11.90 -1.51
C ASN A 239 14.12 -13.36 -1.03
N THR A 240 13.06 -13.88 -0.39
CA THR A 240 12.95 -15.29 -0.03
C THR A 240 11.64 -15.87 -0.56
N TYR A 241 11.60 -17.22 -0.67
CA TYR A 241 10.36 -17.98 -0.93
C TYR A 241 10.02 -18.89 0.26
N HIS A 242 10.66 -18.65 1.39
CA HIS A 242 10.43 -19.43 2.60
C HIS A 242 9.28 -18.84 3.41
N ILE A 243 8.10 -19.36 3.19
CA ILE A 243 6.86 -18.96 3.89
C ILE A 243 6.78 -19.71 5.23
N LYS A 244 6.63 -18.93 6.31
CA LYS A 244 6.49 -19.45 7.67
C LYS A 244 5.06 -19.21 8.16
N CYS A 245 4.47 -20.23 8.80
CA CYS A 245 3.19 -20.03 9.48
C CYS A 245 3.44 -19.31 10.80
N GLN A 246 2.77 -18.16 11.01
CA GLN A 246 2.80 -17.44 12.28
C GLN A 246 1.58 -16.51 12.41
N PRO A 247 1.15 -16.20 13.64
CA PRO A 247 0.09 -15.22 13.86
C PRO A 247 0.54 -13.83 13.44
N LEU A 248 -0.38 -13.08 12.84
CA LEU A 248 -0.19 -11.72 12.36
C LEU A 248 -1.12 -10.77 13.10
N GLU A 249 -0.71 -9.50 13.22
CA GLU A 249 -1.57 -8.44 13.70
C GLU A 249 -1.64 -7.30 12.68
N MET A 250 -2.85 -6.80 12.44
CA MET A 250 -3.12 -5.54 11.76
C MET A 250 -3.58 -4.54 12.81
N ARG A 251 -2.71 -3.60 13.18
CA ARG A 251 -2.95 -2.59 14.20
C ARG A 251 -3.33 -1.28 13.53
N VAL A 252 -4.50 -0.77 13.86
CA VAL A 252 -5.07 0.40 13.21
C VAL A 252 -5.10 1.56 14.18
N GLY A 253 -4.45 2.67 13.82
CA GLY A 253 -4.40 3.88 14.64
C GLY A 253 -5.58 4.82 14.42
N ALA A 254 -5.63 5.88 15.22
CA ALA A 254 -6.62 6.94 15.05
C ALA A 254 -6.39 7.72 13.74
N PRO A 255 -7.47 8.15 13.06
CA PRO A 255 -7.36 9.00 11.88
C PRO A 255 -6.67 10.34 12.20
N ILE A 256 -5.75 10.74 11.34
CA ILE A 256 -5.03 12.01 11.40
C ILE A 256 -5.63 12.94 10.34
N SER A 257 -6.15 14.08 10.77
CA SER A 257 -6.76 15.06 9.87
C SER A 257 -5.71 15.81 9.04
N THR A 258 -6.01 16.04 7.78
CA THR A 258 -5.26 16.95 6.89
C THR A 258 -6.04 18.22 6.55
N ALA A 259 -7.17 18.45 7.24
CA ALA A 259 -8.02 19.63 6.99
C ALA A 259 -7.25 20.93 7.22
N GLY A 260 -7.29 21.84 6.24
CA GLY A 260 -6.57 23.11 6.26
C GLY A 260 -5.07 23.03 5.98
N LEU A 261 -4.49 21.82 5.87
CA LEU A 261 -3.09 21.64 5.55
C LEU A 261 -2.81 21.84 4.05
N THR A 262 -1.60 22.30 3.78
CA THR A 262 -1.08 22.54 2.44
C THR A 262 0.07 21.60 2.11
N VAL A 263 0.53 21.57 0.87
CA VAL A 263 1.68 20.75 0.45
C VAL A 263 2.96 21.13 1.20
N ARG A 264 3.04 22.32 1.78
CA ARG A 264 4.19 22.76 2.60
C ARG A 264 4.28 21.99 3.93
N ASP A 265 3.16 21.46 4.40
CA ASP A 265 3.04 20.74 5.68
C ASP A 265 3.33 19.24 5.53
N THR A 266 3.77 18.80 4.33
CA THR A 266 3.99 17.37 4.02
C THR A 266 5.00 16.72 4.96
N GLU A 267 6.07 17.40 5.35
CA GLU A 267 7.10 16.87 6.25
C GLU A 267 6.53 16.67 7.67
N GLU A 268 5.78 17.64 8.18
CA GLU A 268 5.13 17.54 9.49
C GLU A 268 4.12 16.39 9.53
N VAL A 269 3.28 16.28 8.49
CA VAL A 269 2.33 15.17 8.33
C VAL A 269 3.05 13.84 8.29
N SER A 270 4.15 13.76 7.53
CA SER A 270 4.96 12.55 7.41
C SER A 270 5.54 12.13 8.76
N ALA A 271 6.11 13.05 9.52
CA ALA A 271 6.66 12.79 10.84
C ALA A 271 5.58 12.30 11.82
N LYS A 272 4.41 12.95 11.82
CA LYS A 272 3.28 12.58 12.67
C LYS A 272 2.74 11.19 12.35
N VAL A 273 2.57 10.87 11.07
CA VAL A 273 2.10 9.54 10.64
C VAL A 273 3.13 8.47 10.95
N LYS A 274 4.43 8.76 10.74
CA LYS A 274 5.54 7.85 11.05
C LYS A 274 5.57 7.52 12.53
N SER A 275 5.53 8.52 13.40
CA SER A 275 5.50 8.31 14.86
C SER A 275 4.30 7.48 15.30
N ALA A 276 3.11 7.70 14.70
CA ALA A 276 1.93 6.89 14.99
C ALA A 276 2.11 5.42 14.55
N ILE A 277 2.71 5.17 13.38
CA ILE A 277 2.98 3.81 12.89
C ILE A 277 4.03 3.12 13.76
N GLU A 278 5.11 3.81 14.14
CA GLU A 278 6.16 3.28 15.02
C GLU A 278 5.58 2.89 16.39
N ALA A 279 4.73 3.73 16.96
CA ALA A 279 4.04 3.42 18.22
C ALA A 279 3.14 2.17 18.10
N LEU A 280 2.40 2.04 16.99
CA LEU A 280 1.60 0.84 16.72
C LEU A 280 2.49 -0.41 16.52
N HIS A 281 3.61 -0.26 15.84
CA HIS A 281 4.52 -1.37 15.57
C HIS A 281 5.21 -1.88 16.84
N ALA A 282 5.67 -0.96 17.70
CA ALA A 282 6.37 -1.26 18.94
C ALA A 282 5.48 -1.76 20.07
N ALA A 283 4.16 -1.56 20.00
CA ALA A 283 3.25 -2.02 21.06
C ALA A 283 3.39 -3.54 21.30
N PRO A 284 3.23 -4.02 22.54
CA PRO A 284 3.26 -5.47 22.83
C PRO A 284 2.23 -6.24 22.00
N ARG A 285 2.56 -7.47 21.60
CA ARG A 285 1.57 -8.34 20.96
C ARG A 285 0.44 -8.65 21.94
N THR A 286 -0.78 -8.47 21.50
CA THR A 286 -1.96 -8.87 22.27
C THR A 286 -2.04 -10.40 22.28
N THR A 287 -1.85 -11.02 23.42
CA THR A 287 -1.98 -12.47 23.65
C THR A 287 -3.41 -12.96 23.37
#